data_60b4ff52af5605aa977e995b515e0d95
#
_entry.id   60b4ff52af5605aa977e995b515e0d95
#
_cell.length_a   1.000
_cell.length_b   1.000
_cell.length_c   1.000
_cell.angle_alpha   90.00
_cell.angle_beta   90.00
_cell.angle_gamma   90.00
#
_symmetry.space_group_name_H-M   'P 1'
#
loop_
_entity.id
_entity.type
_entity.pdbx_description
1 polymer ?
#
loop_
_entity_poly.entity_id
_entity_poly.type
_entity_poly.pdbx_seq_one_letter_code
_entity_poly.pdbx_strand_id
1 'polypeptide(L)'
;TDKISTLVPEVITFERTGICKGLVQVTGEVVAPKSIPNARNYASGSLNLKDINEFKTRELTFVAYDFQPHPGDSWCSDMKLMSGWGFNVITLSDYGQFPQDGKVVRADDNRYFEQLGYTSHHPRGAFAIKTRQAGVVTELLDVEWNVGKSGAVSPVAILEPCVIGEATVSRATLHNIGYIEALGLEIGCNVEVIRSGEIIPRIVRRV
;
A
#
# COMPACT_ATOMS: atom_id res chain seq x y z
N THR A 1 -7.55 -11.51 -14.62
CA THR A 1 -6.42 -12.44 -14.87
C THR A 1 -5.61 -11.98 -16.07
N ASP A 2 -6.28 -11.69 -17.20
CA ASP A 2 -5.62 -11.39 -18.47
C ASP A 2 -4.78 -10.09 -18.46
N LYS A 3 -5.13 -9.11 -17.63
CA LYS A 3 -4.37 -7.86 -17.50
C LYS A 3 -3.02 -8.08 -16.81
N ILE A 4 -3.01 -8.80 -15.69
CA ILE A 4 -1.76 -9.07 -14.96
C ILE A 4 -0.79 -9.87 -15.82
N SER A 5 -1.29 -10.81 -16.64
CA SER A 5 -0.45 -11.58 -17.56
C SER A 5 0.30 -10.72 -18.57
N THR A 6 -0.17 -9.49 -18.86
CA THR A 6 0.57 -8.56 -19.74
C THR A 6 1.69 -7.80 -19.03
N LEU A 7 1.72 -7.81 -17.71
CA LEU A 7 2.72 -7.12 -16.87
C LEU A 7 3.81 -8.06 -16.34
N VAL A 8 3.63 -9.36 -16.50
CA VAL A 8 4.59 -10.37 -16.07
C VAL A 8 5.23 -11.03 -17.28
N PRO A 9 6.47 -11.54 -17.16
CA PRO A 9 7.10 -12.27 -18.25
C PRO A 9 6.30 -13.51 -18.62
N GLU A 10 6.33 -13.90 -19.88
CA GLU A 10 5.77 -15.18 -20.30
C GLU A 10 6.53 -16.31 -19.61
N VAL A 11 5.91 -16.89 -18.60
CA VAL A 11 6.50 -17.97 -17.79
C VAL A 11 6.37 -19.29 -18.54
N ILE A 12 7.04 -19.41 -19.68
CA ILE A 12 7.05 -20.63 -20.50
C ILE A 12 7.90 -21.76 -19.86
N THR A 13 8.58 -21.54 -18.72
CA THR A 13 9.74 -22.39 -18.43
C THR A 13 9.90 -22.86 -16.98
N PHE A 14 8.93 -22.76 -16.10
CA PHE A 14 9.05 -23.37 -14.75
C PHE A 14 9.24 -24.90 -14.85
N GLU A 15 8.56 -25.55 -15.79
CA GLU A 15 8.72 -26.98 -16.03
C GLU A 15 10.10 -27.37 -16.58
N ARG A 16 10.75 -26.50 -17.36
CA ARG A 16 12.07 -26.75 -17.95
C ARG A 16 13.22 -26.61 -16.97
N THR A 17 13.07 -25.79 -15.92
CA THR A 17 14.13 -25.60 -14.92
C THR A 17 14.16 -26.69 -13.86
N GLY A 18 13.10 -27.50 -13.75
CA GLY A 18 13.00 -28.55 -12.73
C GLY A 18 12.91 -28.04 -11.27
N ILE A 19 12.87 -26.72 -11.09
CA ILE A 19 12.91 -26.06 -9.78
C ILE A 19 11.59 -26.22 -9.05
N CYS A 20 10.46 -26.17 -9.77
CA CYS A 20 9.14 -26.37 -9.18
C CYS A 20 8.33 -27.32 -10.05
N LYS A 21 7.81 -28.39 -9.42
CA LYS A 21 6.81 -29.26 -10.03
C LYS A 21 5.45 -28.88 -9.47
N GLY A 22 4.60 -28.30 -10.30
CA GLY A 22 3.22 -27.95 -9.92
C GLY A 22 2.91 -26.45 -9.91
N LEU A 23 1.88 -26.07 -9.16
CA LEU A 23 1.42 -24.69 -9.07
C LEU A 23 2.43 -23.85 -8.31
N VAL A 24 2.77 -22.71 -8.89
CA VAL A 24 3.60 -21.67 -8.25
C VAL A 24 2.77 -20.41 -8.05
N GLN A 25 3.06 -19.69 -6.97
CA GLN A 25 2.44 -18.41 -6.67
C GLN A 25 3.51 -17.34 -6.63
N VAL A 26 3.32 -16.28 -7.41
CA VAL A 26 4.11 -15.05 -7.33
C VAL A 26 3.24 -13.97 -6.72
N THR A 27 3.70 -13.38 -5.63
CA THR A 27 3.01 -12.26 -4.98
C THR A 27 3.76 -10.97 -5.28
N GLY A 28 3.00 -9.93 -5.62
CA GLY A 28 3.57 -8.63 -5.99
C GLY A 28 2.54 -7.52 -5.95
N GLU A 29 2.98 -6.33 -6.29
CA GLU A 29 2.13 -5.14 -6.38
C GLU A 29 2.21 -4.51 -7.77
N VAL A 30 1.07 -4.06 -8.29
CA VAL A 30 1.02 -3.26 -9.51
C VAL A 30 1.17 -1.80 -9.14
N VAL A 31 2.20 -1.17 -9.65
CA VAL A 31 2.59 0.20 -9.32
C VAL A 31 2.67 1.07 -10.56
N ALA A 32 2.50 2.38 -10.37
CA ALA A 32 2.73 3.40 -11.38
C ALA A 32 3.81 4.39 -10.91
N PRO A 33 4.58 5.02 -11.82
CA PRO A 33 5.61 5.99 -11.47
C PRO A 33 5.08 7.19 -10.69
N LYS A 34 5.89 7.78 -9.82
CA LYS A 34 5.59 9.02 -9.08
C LYS A 34 5.35 10.22 -9.99
N SER A 35 5.83 10.19 -11.23
CA SER A 35 5.57 11.21 -12.23
C SER A 35 4.09 11.35 -12.59
N ILE A 36 3.32 10.28 -12.34
CA ILE A 36 1.87 10.25 -12.57
C ILE A 36 1.17 10.76 -11.31
N PRO A 37 0.37 11.85 -11.41
CA PRO A 37 -0.40 12.34 -10.27
C PRO A 37 -1.32 11.26 -9.71
N ASN A 38 -1.36 11.13 -8.38
CA ASN A 38 -2.12 10.07 -7.70
C ASN A 38 -1.81 8.65 -8.22
N ALA A 39 -0.53 8.32 -8.41
CA ALA A 39 -0.04 7.08 -9.00
C ALA A 39 -0.72 5.82 -8.47
N ARG A 40 -1.04 5.76 -7.16
CA ARG A 40 -1.76 4.65 -6.54
C ARG A 40 -3.19 4.51 -7.07
N ASN A 41 -3.93 5.62 -7.17
CA ASN A 41 -5.29 5.63 -7.72
C ASN A 41 -5.26 5.33 -9.22
N TYR A 42 -4.25 5.82 -9.94
CA TYR A 42 -4.04 5.50 -11.35
C TYR A 42 -3.83 4.00 -11.55
N ALA A 43 -2.96 3.36 -10.78
CA ALA A 43 -2.71 1.91 -10.86
C ALA A 43 -3.98 1.11 -10.55
N SER A 44 -4.66 1.42 -9.44
CA SER A 44 -5.91 0.76 -9.03
C SER A 44 -7.04 0.97 -10.05
N GLY A 45 -7.21 2.20 -10.56
CA GLY A 45 -8.19 2.52 -11.60
C GLY A 45 -7.91 1.78 -12.91
N SER A 46 -6.64 1.67 -13.29
CA SER A 46 -6.23 0.94 -14.50
C SER A 46 -6.55 -0.55 -14.41
N LEU A 47 -6.39 -1.17 -13.24
CA LEU A 47 -6.78 -2.57 -13.04
C LEU A 47 -8.28 -2.80 -13.21
N ASN A 48 -9.11 -1.78 -12.98
CA ASN A 48 -10.57 -1.83 -13.14
C ASN A 48 -11.06 -1.52 -14.56
N LEU A 49 -10.19 -1.11 -15.49
CA LEU A 49 -10.56 -0.89 -16.90
C LEU A 49 -11.19 -2.15 -17.49
N LYS A 50 -12.19 -2.00 -18.35
CA LYS A 50 -12.84 -3.13 -19.03
C LYS A 50 -12.06 -3.56 -20.28
N ASP A 51 -11.51 -2.58 -21.01
CA ASP A 51 -10.75 -2.82 -22.24
C ASP A 51 -9.29 -3.12 -21.93
N ILE A 52 -8.82 -4.27 -22.38
CA ILE A 52 -7.43 -4.71 -22.25
C ILE A 52 -6.48 -3.89 -23.13
N ASN A 53 -6.95 -3.39 -24.26
CA ASN A 53 -6.10 -2.58 -25.13
C ASN A 53 -5.83 -1.21 -24.50
N GLU A 54 -6.85 -0.62 -23.87
CA GLU A 54 -6.68 0.58 -23.08
C GLU A 54 -5.76 0.32 -21.88
N PHE A 55 -5.90 -0.82 -21.18
CA PHE A 55 -5.02 -1.20 -20.10
C PHE A 55 -3.55 -1.28 -20.54
N LYS A 56 -3.25 -1.86 -21.70
CA LYS A 56 -1.88 -1.98 -22.25
C LYS A 56 -1.22 -0.63 -22.55
N THR A 57 -1.98 0.45 -22.69
CA THR A 57 -1.44 1.81 -22.87
C THR A 57 -1.04 2.46 -21.55
N ARG A 58 -1.37 1.85 -20.41
CA ARG A 58 -1.07 2.39 -19.09
C ARG A 58 0.36 2.09 -18.69
N GLU A 59 0.99 3.09 -18.09
CA GLU A 59 2.35 2.97 -17.55
C GLU A 59 2.30 2.29 -16.18
N LEU A 60 2.35 0.97 -16.19
CA LEU A 60 2.24 0.11 -15.02
C LEU A 60 3.39 -0.89 -14.96
N THR A 61 3.81 -1.21 -13.75
CA THR A 61 4.81 -2.24 -13.50
C THR A 61 4.29 -3.19 -12.42
N PHE A 62 4.40 -4.50 -12.64
CA PHE A 62 4.22 -5.48 -11.58
C PHE A 62 5.58 -5.71 -10.89
N VAL A 63 5.65 -5.42 -9.60
CA VAL A 63 6.86 -5.65 -8.78
C VAL A 63 6.60 -6.81 -7.85
N ALA A 64 7.29 -7.93 -8.08
CA ALA A 64 7.18 -9.13 -7.28
C ALA A 64 8.01 -9.03 -5.99
N TYR A 65 7.48 -9.57 -4.88
CA TYR A 65 8.16 -9.58 -3.59
C TYR A 65 8.08 -10.91 -2.85
N ASP A 66 7.35 -11.89 -3.36
CA ASP A 66 7.31 -13.23 -2.79
C ASP A 66 7.07 -14.30 -3.86
N PHE A 67 7.59 -15.51 -3.61
CA PHE A 67 7.47 -16.67 -4.49
C PHE A 67 7.24 -17.94 -3.66
N GLN A 68 6.23 -18.71 -3.98
CA GLN A 68 5.90 -19.94 -3.27
C GLN A 68 5.57 -21.09 -4.22
N PRO A 69 5.98 -22.34 -3.89
CA PRO A 69 6.89 -22.68 -2.78
C PRO A 69 8.28 -22.10 -3.00
N HIS A 70 8.96 -21.74 -1.91
CA HIS A 70 10.31 -21.17 -1.98
C HIS A 70 11.28 -22.13 -2.67
N PRO A 71 11.90 -21.77 -3.80
CA PRO A 71 12.84 -22.64 -4.52
C PRO A 71 14.22 -22.67 -3.88
N GLY A 72 14.58 -21.63 -3.11
CA GLY A 72 15.85 -21.46 -2.45
C GLY A 72 15.77 -21.45 -0.93
N ASP A 73 16.94 -21.47 -0.28
CA ASP A 73 17.02 -21.41 1.17
C ASP A 73 16.81 -19.99 1.70
N SER A 74 16.97 -18.95 0.86
CA SER A 74 16.82 -17.56 1.26
C SER A 74 15.92 -16.77 0.29
N TRP A 75 15.19 -15.80 0.87
CA TRP A 75 14.36 -14.88 0.09
C TRP A 75 15.18 -14.08 -0.93
N CYS A 76 16.39 -13.64 -0.56
CA CYS A 76 17.27 -12.95 -1.49
C CYS A 76 17.64 -13.82 -2.70
N SER A 77 17.83 -15.14 -2.51
CA SER A 77 18.09 -16.05 -3.63
C SER A 77 16.86 -16.22 -4.52
N ASP A 78 15.67 -16.30 -3.92
CA ASP A 78 14.41 -16.39 -4.67
C ASP A 78 14.18 -15.14 -5.53
N MET A 79 14.45 -13.93 -4.98
CA MET A 79 14.34 -12.68 -5.73
C MET A 79 15.34 -12.64 -6.90
N LYS A 80 16.57 -13.09 -6.70
CA LYS A 80 17.56 -13.18 -7.79
C LYS A 80 17.12 -14.14 -8.90
N LEU A 81 16.54 -15.27 -8.51
CA LEU A 81 16.02 -16.25 -9.44
C LEU A 81 14.88 -15.68 -10.28
N MET A 82 13.90 -15.04 -9.61
CA MET A 82 12.78 -14.38 -10.30
C MET A 82 13.23 -13.25 -11.23
N SER A 83 14.23 -12.47 -10.81
CA SER A 83 14.84 -11.46 -11.68
C SER A 83 15.48 -12.08 -12.92
N GLY A 84 16.14 -13.24 -12.76
CA GLY A 84 16.69 -14.02 -13.88
C GLY A 84 15.60 -14.53 -14.84
N TRP A 85 14.37 -14.68 -14.39
CA TRP A 85 13.21 -15.02 -15.22
C TRP A 85 12.51 -13.80 -15.86
N GLY A 86 13.04 -12.60 -15.63
CA GLY A 86 12.52 -11.36 -16.20
C GLY A 86 11.47 -10.65 -15.36
N PHE A 87 11.19 -11.07 -14.12
CA PHE A 87 10.32 -10.32 -13.22
C PHE A 87 11.01 -9.05 -12.71
N ASN A 88 10.26 -7.97 -12.62
CA ASN A 88 10.67 -6.87 -11.77
C ASN A 88 10.47 -7.31 -10.31
N VAL A 89 11.55 -7.39 -9.55
CA VAL A 89 11.51 -7.88 -8.17
C VAL A 89 11.90 -6.78 -7.21
N ILE A 90 11.27 -6.76 -6.04
CA ILE A 90 11.71 -5.91 -4.96
C ILE A 90 13.07 -6.46 -4.46
N THR A 91 14.08 -5.59 -4.47
CA THR A 91 15.42 -5.91 -3.99
C THR A 91 15.85 -4.85 -2.99
N LEU A 92 17.07 -4.94 -2.50
CA LEU A 92 17.69 -3.85 -1.75
C LEU A 92 17.99 -2.62 -2.62
N SER A 93 17.74 -2.70 -3.92
CA SER A 93 17.83 -1.58 -4.86
C SER A 93 16.69 -0.60 -4.64
N ASP A 94 16.99 0.67 -4.82
CA ASP A 94 16.03 1.75 -4.61
C ASP A 94 15.00 1.80 -5.74
N TYR A 95 13.74 1.51 -5.40
CA TYR A 95 12.58 1.75 -6.26
C TYR A 95 12.02 3.17 -6.07
N GLY A 96 12.91 4.15 -5.86
CA GLY A 96 12.57 5.54 -5.61
C GLY A 96 11.64 6.20 -6.63
N GLN A 97 11.50 5.61 -7.81
CA GLN A 97 10.58 6.06 -8.85
C GLN A 97 9.11 5.73 -8.57
N PHE A 98 8.81 4.84 -7.64
CA PHE A 98 7.44 4.50 -7.25
C PHE A 98 7.08 5.06 -5.87
N PRO A 99 5.80 5.33 -5.58
CA PRO A 99 5.35 5.69 -4.24
C PRO A 99 5.69 4.59 -3.22
N GLN A 100 6.18 4.98 -2.04
CA GLN A 100 6.57 4.06 -0.98
C GLN A 100 5.95 4.49 0.35
N ASP A 101 5.32 3.55 1.07
CA ASP A 101 4.74 3.79 2.40
C ASP A 101 5.74 3.51 3.54
N GLY A 102 6.89 2.95 3.23
CA GLY A 102 7.90 2.55 4.19
C GLY A 102 8.77 1.40 3.68
N LYS A 103 9.43 0.75 4.61
CA LYS A 103 10.34 -0.37 4.32
C LYS A 103 9.85 -1.61 5.07
N VAL A 104 9.94 -2.76 4.43
CA VAL A 104 9.69 -4.05 5.09
C VAL A 104 11.01 -4.68 5.48
N VAL A 105 11.13 -5.07 6.73
CA VAL A 105 12.22 -5.89 7.25
C VAL A 105 11.69 -7.31 7.36
N ARG A 106 12.40 -8.27 6.80
CA ARG A 106 12.02 -9.66 6.73
C ARG A 106 13.21 -10.55 7.07
N ALA A 107 12.95 -11.70 7.71
CA ALA A 107 13.94 -12.78 7.84
C ALA A 107 14.28 -13.33 6.44
N ASP A 108 15.58 -13.41 6.10
CA ASP A 108 16.03 -13.87 4.80
C ASP A 108 15.98 -15.40 4.67
N ASP A 109 16.27 -16.15 5.75
CA ASP A 109 16.14 -17.61 5.78
C ASP A 109 14.66 -18.01 5.64
N ASN A 110 14.32 -18.72 4.56
CA ASN A 110 12.93 -19.10 4.26
C ASN A 110 12.40 -20.13 5.27
N ARG A 111 13.21 -21.06 5.74
CA ARG A 111 12.78 -22.06 6.75
C ARG A 111 12.49 -21.40 8.08
N TYR A 112 13.37 -20.50 8.51
CA TYR A 112 13.15 -19.74 9.73
C TYR A 112 11.92 -18.84 9.63
N PHE A 113 11.73 -18.18 8.49
CA PHE A 113 10.54 -17.37 8.23
C PHE A 113 9.25 -18.19 8.38
N GLU A 114 9.19 -19.37 7.77
CA GLU A 114 8.03 -20.26 7.86
C GLU A 114 7.82 -20.81 9.28
N GLN A 115 8.89 -21.13 10.00
CA GLN A 115 8.83 -21.58 11.40
C GLN A 115 8.23 -20.55 12.35
N LEU A 116 8.45 -19.26 12.11
CA LEU A 116 7.86 -18.17 12.88
C LEU A 116 6.34 -18.11 12.71
N GLY A 117 5.84 -18.63 11.59
CA GLY A 117 4.41 -18.71 11.29
C GLY A 117 3.76 -17.34 11.09
N TYR A 118 2.44 -17.36 11.24
CA TYR A 118 1.59 -16.20 10.91
C TYR A 118 0.73 -15.84 12.12
N THR A 119 0.33 -14.58 12.21
CA THR A 119 -0.87 -14.14 12.92
C THR A 119 -2.08 -14.42 12.02
N SER A 120 -3.28 -13.97 12.39
CA SER A 120 -4.48 -14.13 11.52
C SER A 120 -4.29 -13.55 10.11
N HIS A 121 -3.43 -12.54 9.92
CA HIS A 121 -3.28 -11.82 8.65
C HIS A 121 -1.84 -11.50 8.25
N HIS A 122 -0.87 -11.62 9.16
CA HIS A 122 0.50 -11.15 8.90
C HIS A 122 1.55 -12.18 9.30
N PRO A 123 2.63 -12.34 8.51
CA PRO A 123 3.76 -13.17 8.89
C PRO A 123 4.47 -12.58 10.13
N ARG A 124 4.93 -13.45 11.03
CA ARG A 124 5.72 -13.03 12.19
C ARG A 124 7.19 -12.77 11.84
N GLY A 125 7.64 -13.32 10.72
CA GLY A 125 9.00 -13.16 10.21
C GLY A 125 9.26 -11.84 9.47
N ALA A 126 8.25 -10.96 9.36
CA ALA A 126 8.39 -9.67 8.69
C ALA A 126 7.61 -8.57 9.41
N PHE A 127 8.11 -7.34 9.33
CA PHE A 127 7.42 -6.16 9.83
C PHE A 127 7.73 -4.92 8.98
N ALA A 128 6.78 -4.00 8.92
CA ALA A 128 6.92 -2.75 8.17
C ALA A 128 7.40 -1.62 9.09
N ILE A 129 8.44 -0.92 8.64
CA ILE A 129 8.87 0.35 9.21
C ILE A 129 8.26 1.45 8.36
N LYS A 130 7.26 2.15 8.90
CA LYS A 130 6.60 3.26 8.22
C LYS A 130 7.18 4.59 8.71
N THR A 131 7.52 5.46 7.76
CA THR A 131 7.93 6.82 8.09
C THR A 131 6.68 7.62 8.45
N ARG A 132 6.67 8.31 9.59
CA ARG A 132 5.61 9.28 9.90
C ARG A 132 5.69 10.42 8.89
N GLN A 133 4.62 10.65 8.16
CA GLN A 133 4.49 11.87 7.38
C GLN A 133 4.29 13.05 8.33
N ALA A 134 4.95 14.16 8.04
CA ALA A 134 4.70 15.39 8.76
C ALA A 134 3.24 15.81 8.58
N GLY A 135 2.58 16.13 9.68
CA GLY A 135 1.22 16.65 9.65
C GLY A 135 1.20 18.09 9.14
N VAL A 136 0.06 18.49 8.60
CA VAL A 136 -0.21 19.90 8.24
C VAL A 136 -1.19 20.47 9.27
N VAL A 137 -0.91 21.68 9.74
CA VAL A 137 -1.79 22.38 10.68
C VAL A 137 -2.83 23.16 9.87
N THR A 138 -4.10 22.97 10.26
CA THR A 138 -5.24 23.65 9.66
C THR A 138 -6.33 23.91 10.71
N GLU A 139 -7.32 24.73 10.40
CA GLU A 139 -8.41 25.08 11.31
C GLU A 139 -9.55 24.07 11.19
N LEU A 140 -10.14 23.68 12.34
CA LEU A 140 -11.37 22.90 12.43
C LEU A 140 -12.58 23.85 12.31
N LEU A 141 -13.24 23.84 11.15
CA LEU A 141 -14.35 24.74 10.86
C LEU A 141 -15.68 24.24 11.41
N ASP A 142 -15.93 22.91 11.34
CA ASP A 142 -17.19 22.30 11.76
C ASP A 142 -17.03 20.79 11.95
N VAL A 143 -18.05 20.14 12.52
CA VAL A 143 -18.15 18.68 12.65
C VAL A 143 -19.46 18.19 12.06
N GLU A 144 -19.39 17.41 11.00
CA GLU A 144 -20.53 16.75 10.38
C GLU A 144 -20.77 15.37 11.01
N TRP A 145 -22.02 15.09 11.38
CA TRP A 145 -22.41 13.84 12.02
C TRP A 145 -23.14 12.94 11.02
N ASN A 146 -22.50 11.84 10.63
CA ASN A 146 -23.06 10.88 9.69
C ASN A 146 -23.55 9.63 10.41
N VAL A 147 -24.74 9.15 10.06
CA VAL A 147 -25.31 7.92 10.61
C VAL A 147 -25.18 6.81 9.57
N GLY A 148 -24.45 5.76 9.91
CA GLY A 148 -24.29 4.58 9.06
C GLY A 148 -25.54 3.67 9.08
N LYS A 149 -25.60 2.68 8.17
CA LYS A 149 -26.70 1.71 8.06
C LYS A 149 -26.95 0.92 9.36
N SER A 150 -25.92 0.73 10.17
CA SER A 150 -25.99 0.05 11.47
C SER A 150 -26.49 0.94 12.62
N GLY A 151 -26.80 2.22 12.35
CA GLY A 151 -27.10 3.22 13.39
C GLY A 151 -25.86 3.82 14.06
N ALA A 152 -24.65 3.39 13.69
CA ALA A 152 -23.42 3.96 14.21
C ALA A 152 -23.23 5.39 13.73
N VAL A 153 -22.90 6.30 14.66
CA VAL A 153 -22.63 7.70 14.37
C VAL A 153 -21.14 7.89 14.15
N SER A 154 -20.80 8.44 12.98
CA SER A 154 -19.40 8.68 12.57
C SER A 154 -19.19 10.18 12.33
N PRO A 155 -18.50 10.88 13.24
CA PRO A 155 -18.18 12.29 13.05
C PRO A 155 -17.05 12.48 12.03
N VAL A 156 -17.19 13.53 11.23
CA VAL A 156 -16.21 13.96 10.23
C VAL A 156 -15.91 15.44 10.43
N ALA A 157 -14.65 15.77 10.63
CA ALA A 157 -14.19 17.14 10.70
C ALA A 157 -14.28 17.82 9.33
N ILE A 158 -14.82 19.01 9.29
CA ILE A 158 -14.72 19.95 8.18
C ILE A 158 -13.57 20.89 8.50
N LEU A 159 -12.62 20.99 7.59
CA LEU A 159 -11.35 21.69 7.78
C LEU A 159 -11.21 22.82 6.77
N GLU A 160 -10.51 23.88 7.16
CA GLU A 160 -9.95 24.80 6.17
C GLU A 160 -9.07 23.98 5.20
N PRO A 161 -9.30 24.08 3.86
CA PRO A 161 -8.59 23.24 2.91
C PRO A 161 -7.08 23.39 3.01
N CYS A 162 -6.39 22.26 3.18
CA CYS A 162 -4.93 22.20 3.25
C CYS A 162 -4.38 21.13 2.30
N VAL A 163 -3.13 21.29 1.85
CA VAL A 163 -2.48 20.34 0.96
C VAL A 163 -1.62 19.39 1.79
N ILE A 164 -1.91 18.09 1.70
CA ILE A 164 -1.15 17.02 2.36
C ILE A 164 -0.69 16.02 1.29
N GLY A 165 0.62 16.03 0.99
CA GLY A 165 1.17 15.30 -0.15
C GLY A 165 0.62 15.88 -1.46
N GLU A 166 0.04 15.02 -2.32
CA GLU A 166 -0.51 15.42 -3.62
C GLU A 166 -2.03 15.71 -3.59
N ALA A 167 -2.64 15.81 -2.41
CA ALA A 167 -4.08 15.98 -2.31
C ALA A 167 -4.47 17.17 -1.44
N THR A 168 -5.52 17.90 -1.88
CA THR A 168 -6.21 18.90 -1.06
C THR A 168 -7.16 18.18 -0.13
N VAL A 169 -7.01 18.41 1.16
CA VAL A 169 -7.80 17.83 2.25
C VAL A 169 -8.65 18.92 2.88
N SER A 170 -9.97 18.72 2.87
CA SER A 170 -10.96 19.58 3.54
C SER A 170 -11.83 18.81 4.55
N ARG A 171 -11.61 17.50 4.67
CA ARG A 171 -12.38 16.63 5.57
C ARG A 171 -11.45 15.60 6.20
N ALA A 172 -11.63 15.30 7.49
CA ALA A 172 -10.85 14.29 8.19
C ALA A 172 -11.75 13.45 9.13
N THR A 173 -11.43 12.16 9.28
CA THR A 173 -12.19 11.33 10.22
C THR A 173 -11.89 11.71 11.68
N LEU A 174 -12.94 11.70 12.47
CA LEU A 174 -12.89 11.86 13.94
C LEU A 174 -13.20 10.55 14.66
N HIS A 175 -13.36 9.45 13.93
CA HIS A 175 -13.66 8.11 14.43
C HIS A 175 -14.94 8.01 15.25
N ASN A 176 -15.00 8.66 16.44
CA ASN A 176 -16.11 8.65 17.36
C ASN A 176 -16.03 9.86 18.33
N ILE A 177 -17.07 10.04 19.16
CA ILE A 177 -17.15 11.17 20.10
C ILE A 177 -16.01 11.13 21.14
N GLY A 178 -15.65 9.96 21.65
CA GLY A 178 -14.55 9.82 22.62
C GLY A 178 -13.21 10.29 22.08
N TYR A 179 -13.00 10.20 20.76
CA TYR A 179 -11.81 10.72 20.11
C TYR A 179 -11.78 12.26 20.10
N ILE A 180 -12.93 12.89 19.88
CA ILE A 180 -13.09 14.35 19.94
C ILE A 180 -12.78 14.86 21.35
N GLU A 181 -13.35 14.20 22.36
CA GLU A 181 -13.13 14.52 23.78
C GLU A 181 -11.67 14.33 24.20
N ALA A 182 -11.06 13.19 23.81
CA ALA A 182 -9.67 12.88 24.14
C ALA A 182 -8.67 13.88 23.56
N LEU A 183 -8.97 14.47 22.41
CA LEU A 183 -8.15 15.51 21.78
C LEU A 183 -8.54 16.94 22.20
N GLY A 184 -9.62 17.12 22.95
CA GLY A 184 -10.12 18.42 23.36
C GLY A 184 -10.45 19.32 22.17
N LEU A 185 -11.08 18.76 21.11
CA LEU A 185 -11.36 19.50 19.89
C LEU A 185 -12.55 20.44 20.07
N GLU A 186 -12.39 21.67 19.60
CA GLU A 186 -13.41 22.70 19.56
C GLU A 186 -13.45 23.34 18.19
N ILE A 187 -14.62 23.75 17.72
CA ILE A 187 -14.74 24.50 16.46
C ILE A 187 -13.90 25.77 16.54
N GLY A 188 -13.12 26.06 15.50
CA GLY A 188 -12.18 27.18 15.44
C GLY A 188 -10.78 26.87 15.99
N CYS A 189 -10.53 25.66 16.55
CA CYS A 189 -9.19 25.31 16.99
C CYS A 189 -8.28 24.87 15.83
N ASN A 190 -6.99 25.09 15.99
CA ASN A 190 -5.98 24.54 15.06
C ASN A 190 -5.73 23.06 15.36
N VAL A 191 -5.65 22.27 14.32
CA VAL A 191 -5.45 20.83 14.40
C VAL A 191 -4.35 20.36 13.45
N GLU A 192 -3.56 19.40 13.89
CA GLU A 192 -2.61 18.72 13.01
C GLU A 192 -3.30 17.56 12.31
N VAL A 193 -3.25 17.56 10.98
CA VAL A 193 -3.88 16.54 10.12
C VAL A 193 -2.81 15.78 9.38
N ILE A 194 -2.92 14.45 9.37
CA ILE A 194 -2.11 13.55 8.55
C ILE A 194 -2.99 12.71 7.64
N ARG A 195 -2.42 12.16 6.57
CA ARG A 195 -3.08 11.11 5.78
C ARG A 195 -2.56 9.74 6.20
N SER A 196 -3.40 8.97 6.88
CA SER A 196 -3.07 7.62 7.29
C SER A 196 -3.01 6.69 6.07
N GLY A 197 -1.87 6.02 5.86
CA GLY A 197 -1.64 5.20 4.67
C GLY A 197 -1.75 5.98 3.35
N GLU A 198 -1.42 7.26 3.37
CA GLU A 198 -1.52 8.20 2.25
C GLU A 198 -2.93 8.40 1.66
N ILE A 199 -3.96 7.85 2.30
CA ILE A 199 -5.33 7.85 1.76
C ILE A 199 -6.31 8.59 2.68
N ILE A 200 -6.42 8.17 3.94
CA ILE A 200 -7.47 8.64 4.85
C ILE A 200 -6.96 9.79 5.74
N PRO A 201 -7.50 11.02 5.57
CA PRO A 201 -7.16 12.12 6.46
C PRO A 201 -7.70 11.88 7.88
N ARG A 202 -6.87 12.14 8.89
CA ARG A 202 -7.26 12.12 10.30
C ARG A 202 -6.58 13.23 11.08
N ILE A 203 -7.24 13.76 12.07
CA ILE A 203 -6.65 14.67 13.04
C ILE A 203 -5.80 13.85 14.01
N VAL A 204 -4.60 14.32 14.35
CA VAL A 204 -3.67 13.64 15.28
C VAL A 204 -3.66 14.32 16.64
N ARG A 205 -3.80 15.65 16.64
CA ARG A 205 -3.82 16.45 17.88
C ARG A 205 -4.36 17.84 17.61
N ARG A 206 -4.80 18.51 18.67
CA ARG A 206 -4.99 19.94 18.73
C ARG A 206 -3.62 20.64 18.90
N VAL A 207 -3.43 21.77 18.23
CA VAL A 207 -2.18 22.56 18.25
C VAL A 207 -2.40 23.84 19.04
#